data_ab7674193be3357ff3bfdd227c3889c7
#
_entry.id   ab7674193be3357ff3bfdd227c3889c7
#
_cell.length_a   1.000
_cell.length_b   1.000
_cell.length_c   1.000
_cell.angle_alpha   90.00
_cell.angle_beta   90.00
_cell.angle_gamma   90.00
#
_symmetry.space_group_name_H-M   'P 1'
#
loop_
_entity.id
_entity.type
_entity.pdbx_description
1 polymer ?
#
loop_
_entity_poly.entity_id
_entity_poly.type
_entity_poly.pdbx_seq_one_letter_code
_entity_poly.pdbx_strand_id
1 'polypeptide(L)'
;MFDRYGGDNKTKLPDLEKMYLDEDGTCGIPVLNIFSLLSAENTPSVAKRFYGKQGRDVAQGVKSFCNIEATEGTDPMFAPLNDETGKPWLSTDGRIKIMNHVARLPKGIPNPKSRPMIPSGWTCTFRFDLQQNVLLNEATLKAMIEQGGILGIGTFRPIFGRYSVEWIK
;
A
#
# COMPACT_ATOMS: atom_id res chain seq x y z
N MET A 1 -4.12 -0.14 1.71
CA MET A 1 -4.96 -0.10 0.51
C MET A 1 -6.09 0.87 0.79
N PHE A 2 -6.17 1.96 0.05
CA PHE A 2 -7.40 2.76 0.07
C PHE A 2 -8.48 1.89 -0.55
N ASP A 3 -9.65 1.89 0.06
CA ASP A 3 -10.82 1.34 -0.60
C ASP A 3 -10.99 2.11 -1.92
N ARG A 4 -10.98 1.43 -3.05
CA ARG A 4 -11.13 2.03 -4.39
C ARG A 4 -12.33 2.99 -4.47
N TYR A 5 -13.26 2.83 -3.55
CA TYR A 5 -14.53 3.56 -3.50
C TYR A 5 -14.74 4.34 -2.20
N GLY A 6 -13.68 4.73 -1.51
CA GLY A 6 -13.73 5.72 -0.45
C GLY A 6 -14.55 5.36 0.78
N GLY A 7 -14.79 4.07 1.02
CA GLY A 7 -15.51 3.63 2.21
C GLY A 7 -17.02 3.93 2.21
N ASP A 8 -17.59 4.28 1.07
CA ASP A 8 -19.04 4.40 0.95
C ASP A 8 -19.70 3.02 1.04
N ASN A 9 -20.31 2.75 2.19
CA ASN A 9 -21.04 1.50 2.45
C ASN A 9 -22.30 1.34 1.58
N LYS A 10 -22.67 2.35 0.79
CA LYS A 10 -23.85 2.32 -0.06
C LYS A 10 -23.62 1.57 -1.36
N THR A 11 -22.38 1.53 -1.84
CA THR A 11 -22.04 0.79 -3.05
C THR A 11 -21.60 -0.61 -2.68
N LYS A 12 -22.50 -1.57 -2.77
CA LYS A 12 -22.18 -3.00 -2.59
C LYS A 12 -21.54 -3.56 -3.84
N LEU A 13 -20.25 -3.30 -4.03
CA LEU A 13 -19.50 -3.97 -5.06
C LEU A 13 -19.24 -5.43 -4.68
N PRO A 14 -19.24 -6.35 -5.64
CA PRO A 14 -18.70 -7.68 -5.46
C PRO A 14 -17.31 -7.63 -4.82
N ASP A 15 -17.02 -8.58 -3.92
CA ASP A 15 -15.81 -8.50 -3.12
C ASP A 15 -14.51 -8.47 -3.95
N LEU A 16 -14.47 -9.21 -5.05
CA LEU A 16 -13.33 -9.27 -5.95
C LEU A 16 -13.10 -7.94 -6.70
N GLU A 17 -14.16 -7.17 -6.96
CA GLU A 17 -14.05 -5.86 -7.60
C GLU A 17 -13.46 -4.77 -6.67
N LYS A 18 -13.27 -5.08 -5.39
CA LYS A 18 -12.60 -4.20 -4.43
C LYS A 18 -11.08 -4.26 -4.51
N MET A 19 -10.52 -5.15 -5.32
CA MET A 19 -9.10 -5.20 -5.61
C MET A 19 -8.67 -4.10 -6.58
N TYR A 20 -7.42 -3.69 -6.49
CA TYR A 20 -6.81 -2.93 -7.54
C TYR A 20 -6.36 -3.89 -8.63
N LEU A 21 -6.87 -3.68 -9.83
CA LEU A 21 -6.61 -4.50 -11.00
C LEU A 21 -6.15 -3.61 -12.15
N ASP A 22 -5.26 -4.11 -12.98
CA ASP A 22 -4.98 -3.54 -14.29
C ASP A 22 -6.03 -3.98 -15.34
N GLU A 23 -5.80 -3.62 -16.60
CA GLU A 23 -6.72 -3.95 -17.70
C GLU A 23 -6.81 -5.45 -17.97
N ASP A 24 -5.77 -6.21 -17.65
CA ASP A 24 -5.68 -7.66 -17.83
C ASP A 24 -6.22 -8.44 -16.62
N GLY A 25 -6.68 -7.75 -15.57
CA GLY A 25 -7.18 -8.36 -14.34
C GLY A 25 -6.07 -8.78 -13.38
N THR A 26 -4.85 -8.27 -13.55
CA THR A 26 -3.74 -8.51 -12.63
C THR A 26 -3.93 -7.70 -11.36
N CYS A 27 -3.75 -8.35 -10.23
CA CYS A 27 -3.76 -7.68 -8.93
C CYS A 27 -2.47 -6.89 -8.73
N GLY A 28 -2.57 -5.68 -8.18
CA GLY A 28 -1.39 -4.87 -7.96
C GLY A 28 -1.55 -3.81 -6.86
N ILE A 29 -0.49 -3.04 -6.67
CA ILE A 29 -0.42 -1.95 -5.72
C ILE A 29 -0.23 -0.63 -6.48
N PRO A 30 -1.21 0.28 -6.44
CA PRO A 30 -1.03 1.62 -6.98
C PRO A 30 0.10 2.36 -6.25
N VAL A 31 0.93 3.09 -6.99
CA VAL A 31 2.01 3.93 -6.46
C VAL A 31 1.47 4.92 -5.41
N LEU A 32 0.26 5.45 -5.62
CA LEU A 32 -0.39 6.34 -4.65
C LEU A 32 -0.60 5.71 -3.27
N ASN A 33 -0.72 4.38 -3.18
CA ASN A 33 -0.79 3.69 -1.89
C ASN A 33 0.54 3.72 -1.15
N ILE A 34 1.66 3.66 -1.88
CA ILE A 34 3.00 3.80 -1.30
C ILE A 34 3.22 5.23 -0.83
N PHE A 35 2.90 6.24 -1.65
CA PHE A 35 2.94 7.64 -1.22
C PHE A 35 2.12 7.87 0.05
N SER A 36 0.91 7.33 0.10
CA SER A 36 0.03 7.46 1.26
C SER A 36 0.57 6.73 2.49
N LEU A 37 1.16 5.55 2.31
CA LEU A 37 1.80 4.81 3.40
C LEU A 37 2.92 5.64 4.01
N LEU A 38 3.74 6.28 3.18
CA LEU A 38 4.90 7.05 3.65
C LEU A 38 4.48 8.42 4.22
N SER A 39 3.56 9.15 3.58
CA SER A 39 3.39 10.58 3.77
C SER A 39 1.96 11.10 4.00
N ALA A 40 0.94 10.24 4.16
CA ALA A 40 -0.42 10.71 4.36
C ALA A 40 -0.59 11.49 5.69
N GLU A 41 -1.35 12.58 5.63
CA GLU A 41 -1.61 13.43 6.78
C GLU A 41 -2.86 13.01 7.57
N ASN A 42 -3.89 12.55 6.89
CA ASN A 42 -5.19 12.23 7.48
C ASN A 42 -5.34 10.78 7.94
N THR A 43 -4.40 9.91 7.57
CA THR A 43 -4.37 8.50 7.96
C THR A 43 -3.04 8.17 8.62
N PRO A 44 -2.93 7.08 9.39
CA PRO A 44 -1.66 6.63 9.90
C PRO A 44 -0.68 6.38 8.76
N SER A 45 0.38 7.18 8.72
CA SER A 45 1.50 7.05 7.78
C SER A 45 2.79 6.86 8.55
N VAL A 46 3.84 6.45 7.84
CA VAL A 46 5.18 6.30 8.42
C VAL A 46 5.68 7.61 8.98
N ALA A 47 5.60 8.70 8.21
CA ALA A 47 6.01 10.02 8.66
C ALA A 47 5.34 10.42 9.98
N LYS A 48 4.03 10.20 10.08
CA LYS A 48 3.26 10.55 11.28
C LYS A 48 3.56 9.64 12.48
N ARG A 49 3.81 8.36 12.26
CA ARG A 49 3.99 7.36 13.33
C ARG A 49 5.40 7.36 13.90
N PHE A 50 6.42 7.53 13.06
CA PHE A 50 7.81 7.28 13.45
C PHE A 50 8.63 8.56 13.58
N TYR A 51 8.19 9.68 13.02
CA TYR A 51 8.98 10.92 12.98
C TYR A 51 8.44 12.05 13.91
N GLY A 52 7.35 11.82 14.60
CA GLY A 52 6.84 12.75 15.63
C GLY A 52 6.67 14.17 15.09
N LYS A 53 7.37 15.16 15.71
CA LYS A 53 7.32 16.57 15.30
C LYS A 53 7.89 16.82 13.90
N GLN A 54 8.87 16.03 13.47
CA GLN A 54 9.48 16.11 12.12
C GLN A 54 8.63 15.43 11.05
N GLY A 55 7.58 14.72 11.43
CA GLY A 55 6.75 13.94 10.51
C GLY A 55 6.16 14.77 9.37
N ARG A 56 5.83 16.05 9.61
CA ARG A 56 5.32 16.93 8.58
C ARG A 56 6.38 17.25 7.53
N ASP A 57 7.60 17.58 7.96
CA ASP A 57 8.69 17.94 7.08
C ASP A 57 9.14 16.74 6.24
N VAL A 58 9.27 15.57 6.88
CA VAL A 58 9.61 14.32 6.19
C VAL A 58 8.51 13.94 5.18
N ALA A 59 7.23 14.07 5.54
CA ALA A 59 6.12 13.82 4.61
C ALA A 59 6.16 14.78 3.41
N GLN A 60 6.46 16.05 3.65
CA GLN A 60 6.64 17.03 2.57
C GLN A 60 7.86 16.68 1.70
N GLY A 61 8.93 16.21 2.31
CA GLY A 61 10.11 15.69 1.59
C GLY A 61 9.76 14.59 0.62
N VAL A 62 8.99 13.59 1.05
CA VAL A 62 8.51 12.50 0.18
C VAL A 62 7.67 13.05 -0.97
N LYS A 63 6.70 13.92 -0.68
CA LYS A 63 5.78 14.44 -1.69
C LYS A 63 6.45 15.30 -2.76
N SER A 64 7.49 16.06 -2.38
CA SER A 64 8.09 17.07 -3.25
C SER A 64 9.37 16.63 -3.94
N PHE A 65 10.08 15.66 -3.39
CA PHE A 65 11.43 15.32 -3.81
C PHE A 65 11.65 13.83 -4.09
N CYS A 66 10.62 13.00 -3.94
CA CYS A 66 10.70 11.58 -4.25
C CYS A 66 9.70 11.24 -5.37
N ASN A 67 10.22 10.70 -6.47
CA ASN A 67 9.40 10.05 -7.49
C ASN A 67 9.36 8.55 -7.20
N ILE A 68 8.18 7.94 -7.33
CA ILE A 68 7.98 6.50 -7.10
C ILE A 68 7.31 5.93 -8.33
N GLU A 69 7.90 4.88 -8.88
CA GLU A 69 7.38 4.20 -10.06
C GLU A 69 7.41 2.68 -9.85
N ALA A 70 6.44 1.99 -10.43
CA ALA A 70 6.52 0.55 -10.62
C ALA A 70 7.55 0.23 -11.70
N THR A 71 8.33 -0.82 -11.52
CA THR A 71 9.34 -1.23 -12.50
C THR A 71 8.91 -2.43 -13.34
N GLU A 72 7.79 -3.03 -12.98
CA GLU A 72 7.21 -4.17 -13.68
C GLU A 72 5.81 -3.79 -14.18
N GLY A 73 5.37 -4.49 -15.23
CA GLY A 73 4.12 -4.18 -15.91
C GLY A 73 4.24 -3.04 -16.92
N THR A 74 3.10 -2.59 -17.44
CA THR A 74 3.03 -1.55 -18.49
C THR A 74 2.71 -0.16 -17.93
N ASP A 75 2.17 -0.09 -16.71
CA ASP A 75 1.79 1.16 -16.05
C ASP A 75 2.79 1.51 -14.93
N PRO A 76 3.57 2.58 -15.06
CA PRO A 76 4.51 3.00 -14.02
C PRO A 76 3.83 3.42 -12.70
N MET A 77 2.52 3.63 -12.71
CA MET A 77 1.74 3.98 -11.52
C MET A 77 1.10 2.76 -10.82
N PHE A 78 1.35 1.55 -11.34
CA PHE A 78 0.73 0.33 -10.84
C PHE A 78 1.71 -0.84 -10.82
N ALA A 79 2.12 -1.29 -9.63
CA ALA A 79 3.02 -2.43 -9.48
C ALA A 79 2.22 -3.74 -9.42
N PRO A 80 2.38 -4.65 -10.39
CA PRO A 80 1.75 -5.96 -10.33
C PRO A 80 2.28 -6.75 -9.13
N LEU A 81 1.42 -7.56 -8.54
CA LEU A 81 1.80 -8.55 -7.54
C LEU A 81 2.16 -9.84 -8.24
N ASN A 82 3.36 -10.34 -7.99
CA ASN A 82 3.82 -11.62 -8.49
C ASN A 82 3.87 -12.65 -7.37
N ASP A 83 3.63 -13.91 -7.68
CA ASP A 83 3.81 -15.02 -6.75
C ASP A 83 5.30 -15.42 -6.64
N GLU A 84 5.60 -16.40 -5.80
CA GLU A 84 6.97 -16.91 -5.58
C GLU A 84 7.63 -17.45 -6.85
N THR A 85 6.87 -17.75 -7.90
CA THR A 85 7.37 -18.21 -9.19
C THR A 85 7.55 -17.07 -10.21
N GLY A 86 7.24 -15.84 -9.82
CA GLY A 86 7.27 -14.66 -10.69
C GLY A 86 6.05 -14.51 -11.59
N LYS A 87 4.98 -15.28 -11.36
CA LYS A 87 3.73 -15.14 -12.12
C LYS A 87 2.83 -14.09 -11.47
N PRO A 88 2.16 -13.24 -12.27
CA PRO A 88 1.25 -12.26 -11.73
C PRO A 88 0.03 -12.93 -11.07
N TRP A 89 -0.41 -12.36 -9.96
CA TRP A 89 -1.66 -12.71 -9.32
C TRP A 89 -2.82 -12.16 -10.13
N LEU A 90 -3.72 -13.03 -10.57
CA LEU A 90 -4.93 -12.63 -11.28
C LEU A 90 -6.13 -12.58 -10.34
N SER A 91 -7.09 -11.71 -10.63
CA SER A 91 -8.35 -11.61 -9.86
C SER A 91 -9.17 -12.92 -9.84
N THR A 92 -8.92 -13.78 -10.81
CA THR A 92 -9.56 -15.11 -10.96
C THR A 92 -8.81 -16.21 -10.21
N ASP A 93 -7.69 -15.90 -9.54
CA ASP A 93 -6.91 -16.92 -8.81
C ASP A 93 -7.72 -17.48 -7.63
N GLY A 94 -7.99 -18.77 -7.67
CA GLY A 94 -8.77 -19.47 -6.64
C GLY A 94 -8.13 -19.49 -5.25
N ARG A 95 -6.86 -19.06 -5.11
CA ARG A 95 -6.18 -18.91 -3.82
C ARG A 95 -6.57 -17.62 -3.11
N ILE A 96 -7.16 -16.63 -3.81
CA ILE A 96 -7.66 -15.39 -3.22
C ILE A 96 -8.88 -15.70 -2.35
N LYS A 97 -8.81 -15.35 -1.08
CA LYS A 97 -9.87 -15.61 -0.11
C LYS A 97 -10.63 -14.32 0.21
N ILE A 98 -11.91 -14.44 0.45
CA ILE A 98 -12.71 -13.34 0.98
C ILE A 98 -12.65 -13.38 2.50
N MET A 99 -12.14 -12.30 3.09
CA MET A 99 -12.04 -12.14 4.53
C MET A 99 -13.13 -11.20 5.03
N ASN A 100 -13.90 -11.67 6.01
CA ASN A 100 -14.88 -10.87 6.71
C ASN A 100 -14.29 -10.40 8.05
N HIS A 101 -14.33 -9.11 8.28
CA HIS A 101 -13.84 -8.50 9.52
C HIS A 101 -14.76 -7.38 9.95
N VAL A 102 -14.76 -7.07 11.24
CA VAL A 102 -15.52 -5.97 11.80
C VAL A 102 -14.57 -4.82 12.13
N ALA A 103 -14.55 -3.81 11.29
CA ALA A 103 -13.92 -2.54 11.63
C ALA A 103 -14.81 -1.78 12.63
N ARG A 104 -14.22 -0.96 13.50
CA ARG A 104 -14.96 -0.10 14.41
C ARG A 104 -14.87 1.34 13.93
N LEU A 105 -16.02 1.95 13.74
CA LEU A 105 -16.15 3.38 13.52
C LEU A 105 -15.93 4.15 14.84
N PRO A 106 -15.76 5.48 14.80
CA PRO A 106 -15.80 6.31 15.99
C PRO A 106 -17.01 5.96 16.86
N LYS A 107 -16.87 6.03 18.19
CA LYS A 107 -17.86 5.58 19.18
C LYS A 107 -18.10 4.06 19.24
N GLY A 108 -17.20 3.26 18.65
CA GLY A 108 -17.23 1.80 18.74
C GLY A 108 -18.29 1.10 17.90
N ILE A 109 -18.97 1.81 16.99
CA ILE A 109 -20.03 1.26 16.15
C ILE A 109 -19.41 0.16 15.25
N PRO A 110 -19.95 -1.08 15.27
CA PRO A 110 -19.47 -2.15 14.39
C PRO A 110 -19.72 -1.81 12.92
N ASN A 111 -18.70 -2.00 12.09
CA ASN A 111 -18.77 -1.82 10.64
C ASN A 111 -18.21 -3.07 9.95
N PRO A 112 -19.07 -4.03 9.61
CA PRO A 112 -18.65 -5.24 8.90
C PRO A 112 -18.02 -4.88 7.55
N LYS A 113 -16.87 -5.44 7.27
CA LYS A 113 -16.14 -5.25 6.02
C LYS A 113 -15.75 -6.60 5.45
N SER A 114 -16.06 -6.79 4.18
CA SER A 114 -15.63 -7.93 3.39
C SER A 114 -14.55 -7.47 2.41
N ARG A 115 -13.42 -8.16 2.37
CA ARG A 115 -12.27 -7.80 1.52
C ARG A 115 -11.59 -9.03 0.94
N PRO A 116 -11.18 -8.98 -0.33
CA PRO A 116 -10.31 -10.00 -0.87
C PRO A 116 -8.94 -9.93 -0.18
N MET A 117 -8.38 -11.09 0.06
CA MET A 117 -7.08 -11.28 0.68
C MET A 117 -6.22 -12.14 -0.21
N ILE A 118 -5.13 -11.58 -0.68
CA ILE A 118 -4.06 -12.32 -1.34
C ILE A 118 -3.17 -12.93 -0.24
N PRO A 119 -2.93 -14.26 -0.26
CA PRO A 119 -2.04 -14.91 0.69
C PRO A 119 -0.63 -14.31 0.68
N SER A 120 0.16 -14.62 1.70
CA SER A 120 1.60 -14.28 1.73
C SER A 120 2.36 -14.97 0.59
N GLY A 121 3.55 -14.47 0.26
CA GLY A 121 4.37 -14.97 -0.84
C GLY A 121 4.24 -14.16 -2.13
N TRP A 122 3.66 -12.95 -2.05
CA TRP A 122 3.65 -12.02 -3.17
C TRP A 122 4.86 -11.08 -3.10
N THR A 123 5.31 -10.66 -4.28
CA THR A 123 6.35 -9.64 -4.46
C THR A 123 5.85 -8.55 -5.41
N CYS A 124 6.39 -7.36 -5.30
CA CYS A 124 6.23 -6.27 -6.25
C CYS A 124 7.45 -5.36 -6.16
N THR A 125 7.81 -4.69 -7.25
CA THR A 125 9.03 -3.90 -7.35
C THR A 125 8.72 -2.44 -7.65
N PHE A 126 9.32 -1.54 -6.86
CA PHE A 126 9.22 -0.09 -7.04
C PHE A 126 10.60 0.52 -7.17
N ARG A 127 10.71 1.54 -8.01
CA ARG A 127 11.86 2.44 -8.08
C ARG A 127 11.54 3.72 -7.33
N PHE A 128 12.49 4.18 -6.54
CA PHE A 128 12.43 5.42 -5.80
C PHE A 128 13.55 6.34 -6.29
N ASP A 129 13.20 7.39 -7.01
CA ASP A 129 14.13 8.42 -7.45
C ASP A 129 14.06 9.59 -6.47
N LEU A 130 15.11 9.78 -5.68
CA LEU A 130 15.17 10.79 -4.62
C LEU A 130 16.08 11.95 -5.01
N GLN A 131 15.53 13.15 -5.04
CA GLN A 131 16.31 14.37 -5.02
C GLN A 131 16.64 14.73 -3.56
N GLN A 132 17.86 14.35 -3.12
CA GLN A 132 18.27 14.53 -1.73
C GLN A 132 18.28 16.00 -1.31
N ASN A 133 17.82 16.27 -0.09
CA ASN A 133 17.72 17.61 0.47
C ASN A 133 17.69 17.56 2.01
N VAL A 134 17.53 18.73 2.65
CA VAL A 134 17.51 18.84 4.12
C VAL A 134 16.30 18.18 4.78
N LEU A 135 15.20 17.99 4.05
CA LEU A 135 13.96 17.38 4.57
C LEU A 135 13.98 15.85 4.45
N LEU A 136 14.66 15.34 3.42
CA LEU A 136 14.67 13.90 3.11
C LEU A 136 15.98 13.50 2.44
N ASN A 137 16.70 12.56 3.03
CA ASN A 137 17.86 11.91 2.45
C ASN A 137 17.62 10.42 2.21
N GLU A 138 18.54 9.76 1.51
CA GLU A 138 18.41 8.34 1.15
C GLU A 138 18.26 7.42 2.37
N ALA A 139 19.04 7.63 3.42
CA ALA A 139 18.98 6.82 4.63
C ALA A 139 17.61 6.93 5.31
N THR A 140 17.07 8.15 5.39
CA THR A 140 15.73 8.40 5.94
C THR A 140 14.66 7.75 5.08
N LEU A 141 14.73 7.87 3.76
CA LEU A 141 13.75 7.26 2.86
C LEU A 141 13.77 5.72 2.98
N LYS A 142 14.94 5.10 2.99
CA LYS A 142 15.09 3.66 3.20
C LYS A 142 14.47 3.21 4.51
N ALA A 143 14.79 3.90 5.60
CA ALA A 143 14.19 3.61 6.90
C ALA A 143 12.66 3.76 6.90
N MET A 144 12.13 4.77 6.20
CA MET A 144 10.67 4.94 6.06
C MET A 144 10.02 3.77 5.32
N ILE A 145 10.63 3.28 4.26
CA ILE A 145 10.09 2.17 3.47
C ILE A 145 10.07 0.88 4.32
N GLU A 146 11.14 0.60 5.06
CA GLU A 146 11.22 -0.53 5.99
C GLU A 146 10.20 -0.41 7.14
N GLN A 147 10.06 0.77 7.74
CA GLN A 147 9.05 1.05 8.76
C GLN A 147 7.62 0.90 8.22
N GLY A 148 7.43 1.19 6.94
CA GLY A 148 6.20 0.93 6.22
C GLY A 148 5.79 -0.54 6.26
N GLY A 149 6.77 -1.46 6.22
CA GLY A 149 6.54 -2.90 6.37
C GLY A 149 5.94 -3.28 7.72
N ILE A 150 6.33 -2.58 8.79
CA ILE A 150 5.76 -2.78 10.13
C ILE A 150 4.33 -2.23 10.20
N LEU A 151 4.10 -1.06 9.60
CA LEU A 151 2.78 -0.42 9.55
C LEU A 151 1.81 -1.20 8.66
N GLY A 152 2.32 -1.82 7.61
CA GLY A 152 1.58 -2.61 6.63
C GLY A 152 0.88 -1.77 5.57
N ILE A 153 0.58 -2.42 4.44
CA ILE A 153 -0.21 -1.86 3.35
C ILE A 153 -1.58 -2.55 3.32
N GLY A 154 -2.63 -1.82 2.97
CA GLY A 154 -3.97 -2.38 2.86
C GLY A 154 -4.94 -1.94 3.95
N THR A 155 -6.11 -2.56 3.99
CA THR A 155 -7.26 -2.06 4.75
C THR A 155 -7.18 -2.38 6.25
N PHE A 156 -6.68 -3.54 6.63
CA PHE A 156 -6.67 -3.99 8.03
C PHE A 156 -5.27 -3.94 8.67
N ARG A 157 -4.59 -2.80 8.48
CA ARG A 157 -3.29 -2.52 9.09
C ARG A 157 -3.39 -2.34 10.60
N PRO A 158 -2.38 -2.72 11.38
CA PRO A 158 -1.14 -3.41 11.03
C PRO A 158 -1.23 -4.94 11.10
N ILE A 159 -2.42 -5.52 11.28
CA ILE A 159 -2.58 -6.98 11.42
C ILE A 159 -2.23 -7.67 10.12
N PHE A 160 -2.68 -7.10 8.99
CA PHE A 160 -2.43 -7.60 7.64
C PHE A 160 -1.61 -6.60 6.82
N GLY A 161 -1.08 -7.07 5.69
CA GLY A 161 -0.34 -6.25 4.74
C GLY A 161 1.07 -5.89 5.18
N ARG A 162 1.63 -6.55 6.20
CA ARG A 162 3.05 -6.42 6.54
C ARG A 162 3.90 -6.97 5.42
N TYR A 163 5.05 -6.35 5.20
CA TYR A 163 6.00 -6.75 4.16
C TYR A 163 7.44 -6.55 4.64
N SER A 164 8.36 -7.24 3.99
CA SER A 164 9.79 -7.01 4.08
C SER A 164 10.29 -6.30 2.83
N VAL A 165 11.43 -5.67 2.92
CA VAL A 165 12.06 -4.92 1.81
C VAL A 165 13.36 -5.61 1.45
N GLU A 166 13.58 -5.78 0.14
CA GLU A 166 14.84 -6.16 -0.44
C GLU A 166 15.32 -5.01 -1.33
N TRP A 167 16.56 -4.57 -1.13
CA TRP A 167 17.14 -3.49 -1.92
C TRP A 167 17.90 -4.07 -3.10
N ILE A 168 17.42 -3.79 -4.31
CA ILE A 168 18.04 -4.16 -5.56
C ILE A 168 18.98 -3.02 -5.97
N LYS A 169 20.21 -3.38 -6.37
CA LYS A 169 21.21 -2.40 -6.83
C LYS A 169 21.04 -2.11 -8.31
#